data_9bf6859c7f7472c1e9948b8d76ee7a1a
#
_entry.id   9bf6859c7f7472c1e9948b8d76ee7a1a
#
_cell.length_a   1.000
_cell.length_b   1.000
_cell.length_c   1.000
_cell.angle_alpha   90.00
_cell.angle_beta   90.00
_cell.angle_gamma   90.00
#
_symmetry.space_group_name_H-M   'P 1'
#
loop_
_entity.id
_entity.type
_entity.pdbx_description
1 polymer ?
#
loop_
_entity_poly.entity_id
_entity_poly.type
_entity_poly.pdbx_seq_one_letter_code
_entity_poly.pdbx_strand_id
1 'polypeptide(L)'
;MSEPLIVGIRHHSPACARLVKSLIESQRPRYVLIEGPADFNDRVDELFLAHQLPVAIYSYCQYQDGAAPGRGAWTPFAEFSPEWQALQAARRIQAQTYFIDLPCWAQSEEVDDSPDTQEESQALLLRATRMDNSDTLWDHLFEDESQQTALPSALAHYFAQLRGDSPGDALNRLREAFMARWIGWAMQQNNGDVLVVCGGWHAPVLAKMWRECPQEINTPELPSLADAVTGCYLTPYSEKRLDVLAGYLSGMPAPVWQNWCWQWGLQQAGEQLLKRFSPVCASTSCLLRPRIWLPLICMRWHWHSCAVIHYRYALTGWMP
;
A
#
# COMPACT_ATOMS: atom_id res chain seq x y z
N MET A 1 -20.55 -7.47 20.84
CA MET A 1 -19.75 -8.10 19.80
C MET A 1 -18.47 -7.27 19.69
N SER A 2 -17.32 -7.91 19.63
CA SER A 2 -16.06 -7.21 19.33
C SER A 2 -16.15 -6.53 17.96
N GLU A 3 -15.47 -5.43 17.78
CA GLU A 3 -15.37 -4.77 16.48
C GLU A 3 -14.09 -5.20 15.77
N PRO A 4 -14.06 -5.29 14.43
CA PRO A 4 -12.83 -5.54 13.71
C PRO A 4 -11.88 -4.35 13.85
N LEU A 5 -10.58 -4.61 14.01
CA LEU A 5 -9.58 -3.57 13.95
C LEU A 5 -9.25 -3.29 12.47
N ILE A 6 -9.73 -2.19 11.94
CA ILE A 6 -9.46 -1.78 10.56
C ILE A 6 -8.30 -0.79 10.55
N VAL A 7 -7.23 -1.17 9.89
CA VAL A 7 -6.00 -0.40 9.74
C VAL A 7 -5.90 0.13 8.33
N GLY A 8 -6.25 1.41 8.16
CA GLY A 8 -6.02 2.12 6.90
C GLY A 8 -4.54 2.40 6.71
N ILE A 9 -3.99 1.98 5.58
CA ILE A 9 -2.57 2.13 5.28
C ILE A 9 -2.35 2.92 3.98
N ARG A 10 -1.13 3.41 3.78
CA ARG A 10 -0.60 3.70 2.45
C ARG A 10 0.22 2.51 2.00
N HIS A 11 -0.05 2.04 0.80
CA HIS A 11 0.70 0.93 0.19
C HIS A 11 2.20 1.27 0.16
N HIS A 12 3.03 0.29 0.47
CA HIS A 12 4.49 0.40 0.51
C HIS A 12 5.07 1.45 1.47
N SER A 13 4.30 1.91 2.48
CA SER A 13 4.83 2.78 3.54
C SER A 13 5.56 1.96 4.61
N PRO A 14 6.86 2.19 4.85
CA PRO A 14 7.60 1.54 5.93
C PRO A 14 7.00 1.76 7.32
N ALA A 15 6.47 2.96 7.59
CA ALA A 15 5.81 3.24 8.87
C ALA A 15 4.53 2.42 9.04
N CYS A 16 3.69 2.33 8.00
CA CYS A 16 2.50 1.47 8.01
C CYS A 16 2.88 -0.01 8.13
N ALA A 17 3.96 -0.46 7.48
CA ALA A 17 4.45 -1.82 7.58
C ALA A 17 4.87 -2.19 9.01
N ARG A 18 5.61 -1.30 9.69
CA ARG A 18 5.98 -1.46 11.11
C ARG A 18 4.74 -1.50 12.00
N LEU A 19 3.79 -0.61 11.78
CA LEU A 19 2.54 -0.55 12.52
C LEU A 19 1.74 -1.84 12.39
N VAL A 20 1.46 -2.28 11.17
CA VAL A 20 0.67 -3.48 10.88
C VAL A 20 1.31 -4.71 11.51
N LYS A 21 2.63 -4.89 11.33
CA LYS A 21 3.39 -5.96 11.96
C LYS A 21 3.23 -5.96 13.48
N SER A 22 3.44 -4.81 14.12
CA SER A 22 3.33 -4.64 15.57
C SER A 22 1.93 -4.95 16.09
N LEU A 23 0.89 -4.47 15.39
CA LEU A 23 -0.51 -4.73 15.76
C LEU A 23 -0.86 -6.22 15.68
N ILE A 24 -0.47 -6.90 14.60
CA ILE A 24 -0.72 -8.34 14.45
C ILE A 24 0.02 -9.15 15.53
N GLU A 25 1.29 -8.85 15.78
CA GLU A 25 2.10 -9.56 16.77
C GLU A 25 1.59 -9.34 18.22
N SER A 26 1.11 -8.13 18.55
CA SER A 26 0.63 -7.79 19.88
C SER A 26 -0.80 -8.25 20.14
N GLN A 27 -1.71 -8.08 19.18
CA GLN A 27 -3.11 -8.41 19.35
C GLN A 27 -3.44 -9.87 19.03
N ARG A 28 -2.60 -10.52 18.23
CA ARG A 28 -2.73 -11.92 17.83
C ARG A 28 -4.14 -12.26 17.31
N PRO A 29 -4.64 -11.51 16.30
CA PRO A 29 -5.98 -11.75 15.76
C PRO A 29 -6.07 -13.16 15.17
N ARG A 30 -7.27 -13.73 15.19
CA ARG A 30 -7.52 -15.01 14.53
C ARG A 30 -7.57 -14.90 13.03
N TYR A 31 -8.12 -13.78 12.54
CA TYR A 31 -8.23 -13.48 11.11
C TYR A 31 -7.47 -12.21 10.76
N VAL A 32 -6.65 -12.29 9.72
CA VAL A 32 -5.99 -11.13 9.11
C VAL A 32 -6.49 -11.03 7.67
N LEU A 33 -7.29 -10.00 7.42
CA LEU A 33 -7.86 -9.71 6.11
C LEU A 33 -7.05 -8.60 5.45
N ILE A 34 -6.60 -8.83 4.23
CA ILE A 34 -5.66 -7.95 3.54
C ILE A 34 -6.27 -7.53 2.21
N GLU A 35 -6.27 -6.24 1.91
CA GLU A 35 -6.59 -5.76 0.57
C GLU A 35 -5.61 -6.34 -0.44
N GLY A 36 -6.14 -7.10 -1.36
CA GLY A 36 -5.42 -7.83 -2.38
C GLY A 36 -6.38 -8.77 -3.11
N PRO A 37 -5.97 -9.32 -4.26
CA PRO A 37 -6.85 -10.04 -5.16
C PRO A 37 -7.33 -11.37 -4.55
N ALA A 38 -8.63 -11.46 -4.25
CA ALA A 38 -9.23 -12.61 -3.56
C ALA A 38 -9.15 -13.91 -4.39
N ASP A 39 -8.95 -13.83 -5.70
CA ASP A 39 -8.71 -14.97 -6.58
C ASP A 39 -7.36 -15.68 -6.31
N PHE A 40 -6.49 -15.08 -5.55
CA PHE A 40 -5.22 -15.68 -5.12
C PHE A 40 -5.32 -16.47 -3.81
N ASN A 41 -6.45 -16.48 -3.12
CA ASN A 41 -6.58 -17.10 -1.80
C ASN A 41 -6.23 -18.58 -1.77
N ASP A 42 -6.58 -19.36 -2.79
CA ASP A 42 -6.23 -20.79 -2.88
C ASP A 42 -4.73 -21.03 -3.08
N ARG A 43 -3.96 -19.98 -3.37
CA ARG A 43 -2.53 -20.03 -3.66
C ARG A 43 -1.70 -19.20 -2.69
N VAL A 44 -2.29 -18.69 -1.63
CA VAL A 44 -1.61 -17.78 -0.67
C VAL A 44 -0.34 -18.40 -0.09
N ASP A 45 -0.28 -19.73 0.02
CA ASP A 45 0.90 -20.46 0.50
C ASP A 45 2.13 -20.27 -0.40
N GLU A 46 1.95 -19.96 -1.67
CA GLU A 46 3.06 -19.67 -2.58
C GLU A 46 3.85 -18.44 -2.16
N LEU A 47 3.19 -17.44 -1.54
CA LEU A 47 3.85 -16.24 -1.02
C LEU A 47 4.84 -16.52 0.12
N PHE A 48 4.78 -17.70 0.70
CA PHE A 48 5.67 -18.10 1.79
C PHE A 48 6.86 -18.97 1.36
N LEU A 49 7.00 -19.20 0.08
CA LEU A 49 8.21 -19.79 -0.48
C LEU A 49 9.38 -18.82 -0.40
N ALA A 50 10.60 -19.31 -0.65
CA ALA A 50 11.80 -18.45 -0.61
C ALA A 50 11.86 -17.56 -1.86
N HIS A 51 11.32 -16.37 -1.75
CA HIS A 51 11.33 -15.36 -2.82
C HIS A 51 12.40 -14.30 -2.60
N GLN A 52 12.91 -13.75 -3.70
CA GLN A 52 13.59 -12.47 -3.71
C GLN A 52 12.56 -11.36 -4.00
N LEU A 53 12.36 -10.47 -3.05
CA LEU A 53 11.47 -9.34 -3.22
C LEU A 53 12.12 -8.23 -4.08
N PRO A 54 11.33 -7.48 -4.83
CA PRO A 54 9.87 -7.53 -4.91
C PRO A 54 9.33 -8.66 -5.78
N VAL A 55 8.14 -9.15 -5.42
CA VAL A 55 7.31 -10.05 -6.23
C VAL A 55 5.94 -9.42 -6.44
N ALA A 56 5.17 -9.91 -7.40
CA ALA A 56 3.80 -9.45 -7.59
C ALA A 56 2.85 -10.60 -7.93
N ILE A 57 1.62 -10.51 -7.46
CA ILE A 57 0.52 -11.28 -7.99
C ILE A 57 0.08 -10.59 -9.29
N TYR A 58 0.00 -11.35 -10.35
CA TYR A 58 -0.61 -10.92 -11.60
C TYR A 58 -1.93 -11.65 -11.78
N SER A 59 -3.03 -10.92 -11.69
CA SER A 59 -4.38 -11.42 -11.99
C SER A 59 -4.74 -10.99 -13.41
N TYR A 60 -5.36 -11.89 -14.17
CA TYR A 60 -5.73 -11.60 -15.56
C TYR A 60 -7.09 -12.18 -15.94
N CYS A 61 -7.66 -11.56 -16.95
CA CYS A 61 -8.84 -12.02 -17.65
C CYS A 61 -8.60 -11.91 -19.16
N GLN A 62 -8.93 -12.96 -19.90
CA GLN A 62 -8.85 -12.99 -21.35
C GLN A 62 -10.16 -13.53 -21.92
N TYR A 63 -10.82 -12.73 -22.73
CA TYR A 63 -12.07 -13.14 -23.38
C TYR A 63 -11.79 -14.10 -24.53
N GLN A 64 -12.65 -15.12 -24.65
CA GLN A 64 -12.62 -16.03 -25.77
C GLN A 64 -13.05 -15.28 -27.03
N ASP A 65 -12.47 -15.65 -28.18
CA ASP A 65 -12.77 -15.10 -29.50
C ASP A 65 -12.45 -13.60 -29.71
N GLY A 66 -11.69 -12.97 -28.82
CA GLY A 66 -11.30 -11.57 -29.00
C GLY A 66 -12.47 -10.58 -28.88
N ALA A 67 -13.56 -10.97 -28.24
CA ALA A 67 -14.76 -10.15 -28.06
C ALA A 67 -14.47 -8.82 -27.30
N ALA A 68 -13.47 -8.84 -26.42
CA ALA A 68 -12.99 -7.65 -25.72
C ALA A 68 -11.47 -7.77 -25.44
N PRO A 69 -10.77 -6.65 -25.24
CA PRO A 69 -9.38 -6.68 -24.82
C PRO A 69 -9.23 -7.38 -23.46
N GLY A 70 -8.20 -8.20 -23.32
CA GLY A 70 -7.85 -8.81 -22.04
C GLY A 70 -7.47 -7.74 -21.01
N ARG A 71 -7.71 -8.06 -19.74
CA ARG A 71 -7.34 -7.20 -18.59
C ARG A 71 -6.32 -7.89 -17.71
N GLY A 72 -5.51 -7.11 -17.04
CA GLY A 72 -4.59 -7.62 -16.04
C GLY A 72 -4.24 -6.56 -15.02
N ALA A 73 -4.09 -6.98 -13.78
CA ALA A 73 -3.68 -6.15 -12.67
C ALA A 73 -2.47 -6.75 -11.95
N TRP A 74 -1.64 -5.90 -11.42
CA TRP A 74 -0.45 -6.25 -10.66
C TRP A 74 -0.64 -5.82 -9.21
N THR A 75 -0.41 -6.75 -8.28
CA THR A 75 -0.37 -6.45 -6.85
C THR A 75 1.05 -6.74 -6.35
N PRO A 76 1.92 -5.73 -6.31
CA PRO A 76 3.31 -5.91 -5.94
C PRO A 76 3.51 -5.94 -4.43
N PHE A 77 4.50 -6.72 -3.99
CA PHE A 77 4.97 -6.81 -2.61
C PHE A 77 6.47 -6.53 -2.55
N ALA A 78 6.85 -5.56 -1.75
CA ALA A 78 8.21 -5.30 -1.34
C ALA A 78 8.40 -5.65 0.15
N GLU A 79 9.64 -5.71 0.61
CA GLU A 79 9.92 -6.01 2.03
C GLU A 79 9.23 -5.04 2.98
N PHE A 80 9.11 -3.79 2.58
CA PHE A 80 8.48 -2.70 3.32
C PHE A 80 6.98 -2.49 2.99
N SER A 81 6.34 -3.42 2.28
CA SER A 81 4.90 -3.35 2.03
C SER A 81 4.12 -3.77 3.27
N PRO A 82 3.16 -2.97 3.75
CA PRO A 82 2.34 -3.32 4.90
C PRO A 82 1.62 -4.66 4.73
N GLU A 83 1.14 -4.95 3.53
CA GLU A 83 0.46 -6.19 3.16
C GLU A 83 1.41 -7.40 3.28
N TRP A 84 2.67 -7.24 2.81
CA TRP A 84 3.69 -8.27 2.96
C TRP A 84 4.00 -8.54 4.43
N GLN A 85 4.16 -7.48 5.21
CA GLN A 85 4.41 -7.60 6.63
C GLN A 85 3.20 -8.18 7.39
N ALA A 86 1.98 -7.89 6.93
CA ALA A 86 0.77 -8.51 7.45
C ALA A 86 0.77 -10.02 7.22
N LEU A 87 1.06 -10.48 5.99
CA LEU A 87 1.18 -11.90 5.64
C LEU A 87 2.22 -12.61 6.52
N GLN A 88 3.42 -12.04 6.63
CA GLN A 88 4.51 -12.62 7.41
C GLN A 88 4.20 -12.67 8.92
N ALA A 89 3.60 -11.62 9.47
CA ALA A 89 3.22 -11.56 10.88
C ALA A 89 2.07 -12.52 11.18
N ALA A 90 1.04 -12.58 10.33
CA ALA A 90 -0.08 -13.50 10.45
C ALA A 90 0.38 -14.96 10.47
N ARG A 91 1.28 -15.34 9.56
CA ARG A 91 1.85 -16.69 9.54
C ARG A 91 2.58 -17.03 10.85
N ARG A 92 3.39 -16.11 11.38
CA ARG A 92 4.11 -16.34 12.65
C ARG A 92 3.19 -16.62 13.83
N ILE A 93 2.03 -15.98 13.87
CA ILE A 93 1.03 -16.19 14.93
C ILE A 93 -0.01 -17.27 14.60
N GLN A 94 0.08 -17.89 13.42
CA GLN A 94 -0.84 -18.90 12.88
C GLN A 94 -2.28 -18.37 12.69
N ALA A 95 -2.43 -17.09 12.35
CA ALA A 95 -3.71 -16.51 11.98
C ALA A 95 -4.16 -16.99 10.60
N GLN A 96 -5.46 -17.08 10.40
CA GLN A 96 -6.05 -17.30 9.08
C GLN A 96 -5.97 -16.02 8.27
N THR A 97 -5.45 -16.10 7.05
CA THR A 97 -5.18 -14.94 6.21
C THR A 97 -5.95 -15.04 4.91
N TYR A 98 -6.61 -13.96 4.51
CA TYR A 98 -7.35 -13.87 3.25
C TYR A 98 -7.10 -12.53 2.58
N PHE A 99 -6.93 -12.58 1.27
CA PHE A 99 -7.11 -11.41 0.42
C PHE A 99 -8.59 -11.16 0.21
N ILE A 100 -9.01 -9.91 0.28
CA ILE A 100 -10.42 -9.55 0.36
C ILE A 100 -10.89 -8.58 -0.72
N ASP A 101 -10.04 -8.20 -1.66
CA ASP A 101 -10.40 -7.28 -2.71
C ASP A 101 -10.88 -8.00 -3.98
N LEU A 102 -11.66 -7.30 -4.80
CA LEU A 102 -12.17 -7.80 -6.06
C LEU A 102 -11.04 -8.14 -7.04
N PRO A 103 -11.11 -9.32 -7.69
CA PRO A 103 -10.23 -9.63 -8.81
C PRO A 103 -10.37 -8.60 -9.95
N CYS A 104 -9.33 -8.45 -10.75
CA CYS A 104 -9.31 -7.46 -11.84
C CYS A 104 -10.44 -7.63 -12.86
N TRP A 105 -10.93 -8.85 -13.07
CA TRP A 105 -12.03 -9.11 -14.02
C TRP A 105 -13.42 -8.74 -13.50
N ALA A 106 -13.57 -8.63 -12.19
CA ALA A 106 -14.83 -8.28 -11.56
C ALA A 106 -15.06 -6.75 -11.47
N GLN A 107 -14.07 -6.01 -11.90
CA GLN A 107 -14.14 -4.55 -11.96
C GLN A 107 -14.95 -4.15 -13.20
N SER A 108 -16.04 -3.39 -13.02
CA SER A 108 -16.88 -2.94 -14.15
C SER A 108 -16.10 -1.97 -15.05
N GLU A 109 -16.45 -1.97 -16.36
CA GLU A 109 -15.94 -1.00 -17.32
C GLU A 109 -16.74 0.30 -17.36
N GLU A 110 -17.75 0.43 -16.52
CA GLU A 110 -18.50 1.67 -16.46
C GLU A 110 -17.51 2.78 -16.07
N VAL A 111 -17.16 3.55 -17.09
CA VAL A 111 -16.43 4.79 -16.90
C VAL A 111 -17.37 5.70 -16.13
N ASP A 112 -17.14 5.81 -14.86
CA ASP A 112 -17.82 6.80 -14.04
C ASP A 112 -17.17 8.15 -14.40
N ASP A 113 -17.86 8.99 -15.16
CA ASP A 113 -17.43 10.36 -15.47
C ASP A 113 -17.44 11.26 -14.21
N SER A 114 -17.74 10.71 -13.04
CA SER A 114 -17.64 11.47 -11.80
C SER A 114 -16.17 11.85 -11.53
N PRO A 115 -15.91 13.06 -11.07
CA PRO A 115 -14.57 13.50 -10.75
C PRO A 115 -13.96 12.57 -9.69
N ASP A 116 -12.67 12.26 -9.82
CA ASP A 116 -11.94 11.50 -8.81
C ASP A 116 -11.88 12.32 -7.51
N THR A 117 -12.84 12.02 -6.63
CA THR A 117 -12.99 12.72 -5.35
C THR A 117 -11.79 12.53 -4.44
N GLN A 118 -10.99 11.48 -4.65
CA GLN A 118 -9.74 11.27 -3.92
C GLN A 118 -8.67 12.26 -4.37
N GLU A 119 -8.50 12.44 -5.68
CA GLU A 119 -7.55 13.41 -6.24
C GLU A 119 -7.92 14.85 -5.83
N GLU A 120 -9.19 15.21 -5.87
CA GLU A 120 -9.66 16.52 -5.42
C GLU A 120 -9.37 16.77 -3.94
N SER A 121 -9.65 15.80 -3.08
CA SER A 121 -9.39 15.90 -1.64
C SER A 121 -7.89 16.02 -1.35
N GLN A 122 -7.05 15.26 -2.05
CA GLN A 122 -5.60 15.38 -1.97
C GLN A 122 -5.11 16.77 -2.44
N ALA A 123 -5.63 17.26 -3.54
CA ALA A 123 -5.26 18.58 -4.07
C ALA A 123 -5.60 19.71 -3.09
N LEU A 124 -6.76 19.63 -2.42
CA LEU A 124 -7.15 20.57 -1.38
C LEU A 124 -6.19 20.52 -0.17
N LEU A 125 -5.83 19.32 0.26
CA LEU A 125 -4.92 19.11 1.38
C LEU A 125 -3.51 19.66 1.08
N LEU A 126 -2.98 19.40 -0.14
CA LEU A 126 -1.69 19.92 -0.57
C LEU A 126 -1.67 21.45 -0.62
N ARG A 127 -2.73 22.08 -1.11
CA ARG A 127 -2.88 23.54 -1.10
C ARG A 127 -2.90 24.09 0.33
N ALA A 128 -3.66 23.46 1.23
CA ALA A 128 -3.78 23.89 2.63
C ALA A 128 -2.44 23.77 3.38
N THR A 129 -1.67 22.72 3.11
CA THR A 129 -0.37 22.45 3.75
C THR A 129 0.80 23.11 3.05
N ARG A 130 0.61 23.67 1.85
CA ARG A 130 1.66 24.21 0.97
C ARG A 130 2.74 23.20 0.62
N MET A 131 2.37 21.94 0.49
CA MET A 131 3.27 20.87 0.08
C MET A 131 3.20 20.67 -1.44
N ASP A 132 4.33 20.32 -2.05
CA ASP A 132 4.47 20.18 -3.51
C ASP A 132 3.77 18.93 -4.05
N ASN A 133 3.74 17.85 -3.25
CA ASN A 133 3.14 16.59 -3.64
C ASN A 133 2.75 15.74 -2.42
N SER A 134 1.93 14.72 -2.67
CA SER A 134 1.41 13.82 -1.63
C SER A 134 2.47 12.96 -0.96
N ASP A 135 3.55 12.60 -1.68
CA ASP A 135 4.64 11.79 -1.13
C ASP A 135 5.41 12.57 -0.07
N THR A 136 5.77 13.83 -0.38
CA THR A 136 6.44 14.71 0.57
C THR A 136 5.58 14.99 1.80
N LEU A 137 4.27 15.20 1.61
CA LEU A 137 3.35 15.38 2.72
C LEU A 137 3.27 14.13 3.59
N TRP A 138 3.20 12.95 2.96
CA TRP A 138 3.16 11.67 3.68
C TRP A 138 4.42 11.45 4.51
N ASP A 139 5.58 11.61 3.91
CA ASP A 139 6.86 11.45 4.58
C ASP A 139 6.96 12.36 5.81
N HIS A 140 6.53 13.61 5.66
CA HIS A 140 6.55 14.59 6.75
C HIS A 140 5.61 14.22 7.90
N LEU A 141 4.44 13.66 7.60
CA LEU A 141 3.42 13.39 8.61
C LEU A 141 3.61 12.04 9.31
N PHE A 142 4.09 11.01 8.60
CA PHE A 142 3.92 9.63 9.04
C PHE A 142 5.19 8.76 9.05
N GLU A 143 6.23 9.08 8.28
CA GLU A 143 7.41 8.23 8.21
C GLU A 143 8.43 8.47 9.34
N ASP A 144 8.19 9.45 10.22
CA ASP A 144 9.05 9.70 11.39
C ASP A 144 8.82 8.62 12.47
N GLU A 145 9.85 7.82 12.73
CA GLU A 145 9.84 6.74 13.71
C GLU A 145 9.59 7.22 15.15
N SER A 146 9.82 8.49 15.46
CA SER A 146 9.58 9.05 16.80
C SER A 146 8.09 9.15 17.16
N GLN A 147 7.19 9.07 16.16
CA GLN A 147 5.75 9.23 16.36
C GLN A 147 4.95 7.91 16.30
N GLN A 148 5.59 6.78 16.33
CA GLN A 148 4.95 5.47 16.16
C GLN A 148 3.76 5.22 17.10
N THR A 149 3.80 5.71 18.32
CA THR A 149 2.71 5.51 19.29
C THR A 149 1.43 6.25 18.90
N ALA A 150 1.53 7.41 18.27
CA ALA A 150 0.39 8.20 17.81
C ALA A 150 -0.07 7.82 16.39
N LEU A 151 0.74 7.03 15.68
CA LEU A 151 0.51 6.73 14.27
C LEU A 151 -0.87 6.12 13.96
N PRO A 152 -1.41 5.15 14.73
CA PRO A 152 -2.73 4.58 14.44
C PRO A 152 -3.85 5.63 14.44
N SER A 153 -3.87 6.48 15.46
CA SER A 153 -4.89 7.54 15.57
C SER A 153 -4.68 8.65 14.52
N ALA A 154 -3.44 8.99 14.22
CA ALA A 154 -3.10 9.98 13.21
C ALA A 154 -3.54 9.52 11.81
N LEU A 155 -3.26 8.26 11.44
CA LEU A 155 -3.72 7.66 10.18
C LEU A 155 -5.24 7.61 10.09
N ALA A 156 -5.91 7.14 11.13
CA ALA A 156 -7.37 7.08 11.15
C ALA A 156 -8.00 8.46 10.95
N HIS A 157 -7.47 9.48 11.63
CA HIS A 157 -7.92 10.85 11.48
C HIS A 157 -7.64 11.40 10.07
N TYR A 158 -6.44 11.21 9.56
CA TYR A 158 -6.04 11.65 8.23
C TYR A 158 -6.95 11.06 7.15
N PHE A 159 -7.17 9.76 7.15
CA PHE A 159 -8.00 9.10 6.14
C PHE A 159 -9.49 9.42 6.30
N ALA A 160 -9.97 9.62 7.52
CA ALA A 160 -11.34 10.08 7.74
C ALA A 160 -11.55 11.50 7.17
N GLN A 161 -10.58 12.40 7.33
CA GLN A 161 -10.64 13.74 6.74
C GLN A 161 -10.49 13.70 5.22
N LEU A 162 -9.58 12.88 4.69
CA LEU A 162 -9.36 12.74 3.25
C LEU A 162 -10.60 12.18 2.56
N ARG A 163 -11.26 11.17 3.15
CA ARG A 163 -12.48 10.58 2.61
C ARG A 163 -13.68 11.51 2.76
N GLY A 164 -13.81 12.20 3.90
CA GLY A 164 -14.96 13.04 4.20
C GLY A 164 -16.27 12.29 3.98
N ASP A 165 -17.22 12.96 3.32
CA ASP A 165 -18.52 12.40 2.95
C ASP A 165 -18.55 11.83 1.52
N SER A 166 -17.40 11.70 0.87
CA SER A 166 -17.31 11.16 -0.49
C SER A 166 -17.80 9.70 -0.55
N PRO A 167 -18.74 9.37 -1.43
CA PRO A 167 -19.16 7.99 -1.64
C PRO A 167 -18.07 7.13 -2.34
N GLY A 168 -17.07 7.76 -2.95
CA GLY A 168 -16.15 7.13 -3.88
C GLY A 168 -16.77 6.90 -5.26
N ASP A 169 -15.95 6.58 -6.25
CA ASP A 169 -16.39 6.20 -7.58
C ASP A 169 -17.11 4.84 -7.60
N ALA A 170 -17.67 4.45 -8.73
CA ALA A 170 -18.41 3.21 -8.89
C ALA A 170 -17.55 1.97 -8.59
N LEU A 171 -16.27 1.98 -9.03
CA LEU A 171 -15.34 0.89 -8.78
C LEU A 171 -14.99 0.76 -7.30
N ASN A 172 -14.68 1.87 -6.63
CA ASN A 172 -14.39 1.87 -5.20
C ASN A 172 -15.58 1.36 -4.39
N ARG A 173 -16.82 1.75 -4.75
CA ARG A 173 -18.02 1.24 -4.09
C ARG A 173 -18.20 -0.28 -4.24
N LEU A 174 -17.94 -0.83 -5.43
CA LEU A 174 -17.99 -2.28 -5.66
C LEU A 174 -16.92 -3.03 -4.84
N ARG A 175 -15.71 -2.53 -4.82
CA ARG A 175 -14.61 -3.10 -4.03
C ARG A 175 -14.91 -3.04 -2.54
N GLU A 176 -15.37 -1.91 -2.05
CA GLU A 176 -15.75 -1.71 -0.64
C GLU A 176 -16.88 -2.65 -0.22
N ALA A 177 -17.89 -2.80 -1.08
CA ALA A 177 -18.98 -3.76 -0.82
C ALA A 177 -18.49 -5.20 -0.74
N PHE A 178 -17.57 -5.61 -1.61
CA PHE A 178 -16.98 -6.94 -1.59
C PHE A 178 -16.09 -7.16 -0.36
N MET A 179 -15.22 -6.21 -0.05
CA MET A 179 -14.36 -6.25 1.16
C MET A 179 -15.21 -6.30 2.44
N ALA A 180 -16.29 -5.53 2.51
CA ALA A 180 -17.19 -5.51 3.66
C ALA A 180 -17.86 -6.87 3.90
N ARG A 181 -18.20 -7.63 2.84
CA ARG A 181 -18.74 -9.00 2.96
C ARG A 181 -17.70 -9.94 3.62
N TRP A 182 -16.44 -9.86 3.21
CA TRP A 182 -15.35 -10.62 3.85
C TRP A 182 -15.20 -10.30 5.34
N ILE A 183 -15.26 -9.02 5.69
CA ILE A 183 -15.21 -8.57 7.08
C ILE A 183 -16.43 -9.10 7.86
N GLY A 184 -17.63 -8.96 7.29
CA GLY A 184 -18.87 -9.47 7.88
C GLY A 184 -18.81 -10.98 8.11
N TRP A 185 -18.36 -11.76 7.10
CA TRP A 185 -18.14 -13.19 7.23
C TRP A 185 -17.16 -13.53 8.35
N ALA A 186 -15.98 -12.91 8.40
CA ALA A 186 -14.98 -13.21 9.42
C ALA A 186 -15.48 -12.89 10.84
N MET A 187 -16.23 -11.80 11.01
CA MET A 187 -16.83 -11.42 12.29
C MET A 187 -17.89 -12.40 12.77
N GLN A 188 -18.51 -13.16 11.86
CA GLN A 188 -19.52 -14.18 12.19
C GLN A 188 -18.92 -15.52 12.59
N GLN A 189 -17.65 -15.78 12.27
CA GLN A 189 -16.99 -17.04 12.59
C GLN A 189 -16.72 -17.26 14.10
N ASN A 190 -17.39 -16.53 14.92
CA ASN A 190 -17.61 -16.77 16.36
C ASN A 190 -16.42 -16.90 17.24
N ASN A 191 -15.36 -16.31 17.09
CA ASN A 191 -14.33 -16.45 18.13
C ASN A 191 -13.07 -15.73 17.85
N GLY A 192 -13.08 -14.62 17.31
CA GLY A 192 -11.79 -14.06 17.23
C GLY A 192 -11.76 -12.63 16.77
N ASP A 193 -10.73 -12.05 17.21
CA ASP A 193 -10.43 -10.72 16.77
C ASP A 193 -10.06 -10.76 15.29
N VAL A 194 -10.63 -9.84 14.55
CA VAL A 194 -10.39 -9.64 13.12
C VAL A 194 -9.58 -8.38 12.94
N LEU A 195 -8.45 -8.48 12.26
CA LEU A 195 -7.65 -7.34 11.84
C LEU A 195 -7.71 -7.22 10.32
N VAL A 196 -8.01 -6.03 9.85
CA VAL A 196 -8.13 -5.69 8.42
C VAL A 196 -7.04 -4.70 8.05
N VAL A 197 -6.30 -5.00 6.98
CA VAL A 197 -5.30 -4.11 6.38
C VAL A 197 -5.80 -3.71 5.00
N CYS A 198 -6.12 -2.44 4.83
CA CYS A 198 -6.63 -1.92 3.56
C CYS A 198 -6.11 -0.52 3.28
N GLY A 199 -6.16 -0.10 2.03
CA GLY A 199 -5.88 1.29 1.65
C GLY A 199 -6.69 2.26 2.50
N GLY A 200 -6.04 3.30 2.97
CA GLY A 200 -6.64 4.21 3.93
C GLY A 200 -7.91 4.90 3.43
N TRP A 201 -8.05 5.05 2.10
CA TRP A 201 -9.26 5.58 1.48
C TRP A 201 -10.51 4.74 1.80
N HIS A 202 -10.36 3.41 1.89
CA HIS A 202 -11.45 2.47 2.14
C HIS A 202 -11.77 2.31 3.63
N ALA A 203 -10.79 2.51 4.50
CA ALA A 203 -10.92 2.22 5.93
C ALA A 203 -12.12 2.89 6.62
N PRO A 204 -12.41 4.20 6.42
CA PRO A 204 -13.56 4.86 7.07
C PRO A 204 -14.93 4.30 6.66
N VAL A 205 -15.03 3.83 5.41
CA VAL A 205 -16.26 3.22 4.87
C VAL A 205 -16.42 1.80 5.39
N LEU A 206 -15.37 1.00 5.31
CA LEU A 206 -15.38 -0.39 5.77
C LEU A 206 -15.69 -0.48 7.27
N ALA A 207 -15.25 0.47 8.08
CA ALA A 207 -15.55 0.54 9.51
C ALA A 207 -17.07 0.56 9.83
N LYS A 208 -17.89 0.95 8.88
CA LYS A 208 -19.35 1.03 9.03
C LYS A 208 -20.05 -0.07 8.22
N MET A 209 -19.67 -0.23 6.95
CA MET A 209 -20.36 -1.02 5.94
C MET A 209 -20.48 -2.51 6.27
N TRP A 210 -19.47 -3.11 6.91
CA TRP A 210 -19.47 -4.53 7.23
C TRP A 210 -20.67 -4.96 8.10
N ARG A 211 -21.24 -4.04 8.89
CA ARG A 211 -22.41 -4.34 9.75
C ARG A 211 -23.69 -4.51 8.96
N GLU A 212 -23.74 -3.95 7.77
CA GLU A 212 -24.91 -3.98 6.88
C GLU A 212 -24.88 -5.17 5.93
N CYS A 213 -23.79 -5.93 5.92
CA CYS A 213 -23.63 -7.10 5.08
C CYS A 213 -24.53 -8.26 5.54
N PRO A 214 -25.11 -9.03 4.60
CA PRO A 214 -25.86 -10.23 4.93
C PRO A 214 -24.98 -11.25 5.64
N GLN A 215 -25.61 -12.11 6.44
CA GLN A 215 -24.90 -13.21 7.07
C GLN A 215 -24.51 -14.25 6.02
N GLU A 216 -23.21 -14.53 5.92
CA GLU A 216 -22.67 -15.54 5.02
C GLU A 216 -22.06 -16.69 5.83
N ILE A 217 -22.48 -17.94 5.52
CA ILE A 217 -21.95 -19.14 6.19
C ILE A 217 -20.56 -19.47 5.63
N ASN A 218 -20.41 -19.35 4.32
CA ASN A 218 -19.14 -19.60 3.60
C ASN A 218 -18.43 -18.27 3.31
N THR A 219 -17.14 -18.38 2.93
CA THR A 219 -16.40 -17.25 2.36
C THR A 219 -17.15 -16.64 1.19
N PRO A 220 -17.11 -15.30 1.00
CA PRO A 220 -17.73 -14.65 -0.14
C PRO A 220 -17.26 -15.26 -1.46
N GLU A 221 -18.20 -15.62 -2.30
CA GLU A 221 -17.92 -16.18 -3.62
C GLU A 221 -17.34 -15.10 -4.54
N LEU A 222 -16.36 -15.53 -5.34
CA LEU A 222 -15.82 -14.67 -6.39
C LEU A 222 -16.87 -14.46 -7.49
N PRO A 223 -16.97 -13.24 -8.05
CA PRO A 223 -17.79 -13.03 -9.23
C PRO A 223 -17.38 -13.98 -10.36
N SER A 224 -18.36 -14.54 -11.06
CA SER A 224 -18.08 -15.36 -12.24
C SER A 224 -18.18 -14.49 -13.51
N LEU A 225 -17.27 -14.76 -14.46
CA LEU A 225 -17.31 -14.11 -15.76
C LEU A 225 -17.60 -15.17 -16.84
N ALA A 226 -18.70 -14.98 -17.57
CA ALA A 226 -19.01 -15.85 -18.70
C ALA A 226 -18.03 -15.55 -19.87
N ASP A 227 -17.67 -16.62 -20.62
CA ASP A 227 -16.90 -16.52 -21.85
C ASP A 227 -15.49 -15.92 -21.71
N ALA A 228 -14.91 -15.96 -20.51
CA ALA A 228 -13.56 -15.51 -20.24
C ALA A 228 -12.73 -16.56 -19.52
N VAL A 229 -11.44 -16.59 -19.82
CA VAL A 229 -10.42 -17.30 -19.05
C VAL A 229 -9.83 -16.34 -18.04
N THR A 230 -9.97 -16.66 -16.77
CA THR A 230 -9.39 -15.89 -15.68
C THR A 230 -8.31 -16.68 -14.96
N GLY A 231 -7.36 -16.01 -14.35
CA GLY A 231 -6.34 -16.66 -13.54
C GLY A 231 -5.44 -15.66 -12.86
N CYS A 232 -4.64 -16.19 -11.94
CA CYS A 232 -3.63 -15.42 -11.24
C CYS A 232 -2.37 -16.25 -11.06
N TYR A 233 -1.22 -15.60 -10.96
CA TYR A 233 0.04 -16.25 -10.63
C TYR A 233 1.03 -15.27 -9.99
N LEU A 234 1.94 -15.83 -9.20
CA LEU A 234 3.03 -15.08 -8.61
C LEU A 234 4.18 -14.95 -9.61
N THR A 235 4.75 -13.75 -9.70
CA THR A 235 5.81 -13.46 -10.65
C THR A 235 6.89 -12.58 -10.02
N PRO A 236 8.17 -12.71 -10.45
CA PRO A 236 9.19 -11.75 -10.10
C PRO A 236 8.78 -10.33 -10.51
N TYR A 237 9.09 -9.37 -9.65
CA TYR A 237 8.83 -7.96 -9.91
C TYR A 237 10.12 -7.16 -9.75
N SER A 238 10.15 -5.89 -10.15
CA SER A 238 11.36 -5.08 -10.04
C SER A 238 11.09 -3.76 -9.31
N GLU A 239 12.10 -3.28 -8.58
CA GLU A 239 12.06 -1.96 -7.96
C GLU A 239 11.81 -0.86 -8.98
N LYS A 240 12.36 -0.97 -10.20
CA LYS A 240 12.11 -0.02 -11.28
C LYS A 240 10.62 0.04 -11.68
N ARG A 241 9.93 -1.09 -11.73
CA ARG A 241 8.50 -1.12 -12.01
C ARG A 241 7.69 -0.55 -10.85
N LEU A 242 8.11 -0.83 -9.62
CA LEU A 242 7.48 -0.28 -8.43
C LEU A 242 7.60 1.26 -8.39
N ASP A 243 8.73 1.83 -8.84
CA ASP A 243 8.96 3.27 -8.89
C ASP A 243 8.14 3.99 -9.98
N VAL A 244 7.80 3.29 -11.07
CA VAL A 244 7.12 3.89 -12.24
C VAL A 244 5.60 3.83 -12.14
N LEU A 245 5.05 2.89 -11.36
CA LEU A 245 3.61 2.75 -11.24
C LEU A 245 2.99 3.99 -10.59
N ALA A 246 2.01 4.57 -11.25
CA ALA A 246 1.26 5.72 -10.79
C ALA A 246 -0.21 5.35 -10.51
N GLY A 247 -0.88 6.12 -9.67
CA GLY A 247 -2.28 5.94 -9.35
C GLY A 247 -2.53 4.71 -8.48
N TYR A 248 -3.69 4.10 -8.65
CA TYR A 248 -4.11 2.92 -7.91
C TYR A 248 -3.20 1.70 -8.09
N LEU A 249 -2.31 1.76 -9.03
CA LEU A 249 -1.34 0.70 -9.33
C LEU A 249 -0.20 0.61 -8.30
N SER A 250 -0.44 0.95 -7.07
CA SER A 250 0.42 0.67 -5.91
C SER A 250 1.91 0.84 -6.17
N GLY A 251 2.29 2.00 -6.73
CA GLY A 251 3.69 2.37 -6.87
C GLY A 251 4.23 3.05 -5.61
N MET A 252 5.54 3.07 -5.48
CA MET A 252 6.23 3.81 -4.42
C MET A 252 7.45 4.52 -5.01
N PRO A 253 7.53 5.85 -4.87
CA PRO A 253 8.70 6.57 -5.33
C PRO A 253 9.94 6.16 -4.53
N ALA A 254 11.05 6.01 -5.25
CA ALA A 254 12.35 5.64 -4.70
C ALA A 254 12.32 4.36 -3.83
N PRO A 255 11.88 3.19 -4.33
CA PRO A 255 11.70 1.98 -3.55
C PRO A 255 12.99 1.49 -2.86
N VAL A 256 14.15 1.73 -3.47
CA VAL A 256 15.45 1.43 -2.84
C VAL A 256 15.66 2.26 -1.57
N TRP A 257 15.27 3.54 -1.58
CA TRP A 257 15.31 4.39 -0.39
C TRP A 257 14.37 3.87 0.69
N GLN A 258 13.14 3.52 0.33
CA GLN A 258 12.18 2.97 1.27
C GLN A 258 12.66 1.65 1.89
N ASN A 259 13.31 0.80 1.08
CA ASN A 259 13.91 -0.43 1.57
C ASN A 259 15.05 -0.15 2.57
N TRP A 260 15.87 0.86 2.33
CA TRP A 260 16.91 1.27 3.28
C TRP A 260 16.31 1.82 4.57
N CYS A 261 15.26 2.64 4.49
CA CYS A 261 14.53 3.11 5.66
C CYS A 261 13.90 1.96 6.44
N TRP A 262 13.41 0.94 5.75
CA TRP A 262 12.89 -0.26 6.39
C TRP A 262 13.97 -1.04 7.12
N GLN A 263 15.11 -1.29 6.47
CA GLN A 263 16.19 -2.14 6.99
C GLN A 263 16.99 -1.48 8.11
N TRP A 264 17.28 -0.20 7.98
CA TRP A 264 18.24 0.51 8.83
C TRP A 264 17.65 1.67 9.62
N GLY A 265 16.43 2.03 9.38
CA GLY A 265 15.83 3.28 9.87
C GLY A 265 16.31 4.50 9.10
N LEU A 266 15.58 5.60 9.24
CA LEU A 266 15.76 6.82 8.47
C LEU A 266 17.16 7.43 8.61
N GLN A 267 17.68 7.47 9.84
CA GLN A 267 18.99 8.10 10.10
C GLN A 267 20.12 7.34 9.39
N GLN A 268 20.18 6.00 9.56
CA GLN A 268 21.25 5.20 8.95
C GLN A 268 21.10 5.12 7.43
N ALA A 269 19.87 5.07 6.91
CA ALA A 269 19.61 5.16 5.47
C ALA A 269 20.19 6.45 4.88
N GLY A 270 19.99 7.60 5.54
CA GLY A 270 20.58 8.88 5.16
C GLY A 270 22.11 8.88 5.15
N GLU A 271 22.74 8.29 6.16
CA GLU A 271 24.19 8.16 6.23
C GLU A 271 24.76 7.29 5.08
N GLN A 272 24.07 6.19 4.73
CA GLN A 272 24.47 5.33 3.61
C GLN A 272 24.29 6.04 2.26
N LEU A 273 23.23 6.81 2.10
CA LEU A 273 23.02 7.62 0.92
C LEU A 273 24.18 8.60 0.72
N LEU A 274 24.55 9.34 1.76
CA LEU A 274 25.66 10.28 1.72
C LEU A 274 26.99 9.61 1.38
N LYS A 275 27.29 8.46 1.97
CA LYS A 275 28.52 7.70 1.67
C LYS A 275 28.60 7.30 0.20
N ARG A 276 27.47 6.96 -0.43
CA ARG A 276 27.44 6.57 -1.85
C ARG A 276 27.57 7.77 -2.80
N PHE A 277 27.01 8.93 -2.44
CA PHE A 277 27.09 10.13 -3.27
C PHE A 277 28.44 10.87 -3.14
N SER A 278 29.14 10.75 -2.02
CA SER A 278 30.41 11.43 -1.78
C SER A 278 31.48 11.19 -2.87
N PRO A 279 31.72 9.95 -3.35
CA PRO A 279 32.65 9.69 -4.45
C PRO A 279 32.21 10.29 -5.78
N VAL A 280 30.91 10.25 -6.10
CA VAL A 280 30.35 10.80 -7.33
C VAL A 280 30.48 12.32 -7.35
N CYS A 281 30.18 12.98 -6.25
CA CYS A 281 30.35 14.42 -6.12
C CYS A 281 31.83 14.84 -6.23
N ALA A 282 32.76 14.04 -5.72
CA ALA A 282 34.20 14.30 -5.83
C ALA A 282 34.71 14.14 -7.27
N SER A 283 34.16 13.17 -8.03
CA SER A 283 34.58 12.91 -9.42
C SER A 283 34.05 13.91 -10.44
N THR A 284 32.88 14.52 -10.16
CA THR A 284 32.21 15.46 -11.08
C THR A 284 32.56 16.93 -10.84
N SER A 285 33.59 17.23 -10.01
CA SER A 285 33.97 18.61 -9.64
C SER A 285 32.81 19.41 -9.03
N CYS A 286 31.76 18.73 -8.58
CA CYS A 286 30.65 19.35 -7.91
C CYS A 286 31.15 19.88 -6.55
N LEU A 287 31.34 21.20 -6.48
CA LEU A 287 31.87 21.93 -5.31
C LEU A 287 30.87 21.91 -4.15
N LEU A 288 30.54 20.76 -3.63
CA LEU A 288 29.99 20.60 -2.31
C LEU A 288 31.10 20.80 -1.28
N ARG A 289 31.45 22.06 -1.04
CA ARG A 289 32.41 22.41 0.02
C ARG A 289 31.89 21.90 1.37
N PRO A 290 32.74 21.53 2.32
CA PRO A 290 32.36 21.09 3.67
C PRO A 290 31.34 21.98 4.40
N ARG A 291 31.28 23.25 4.03
CA ARG A 291 30.30 24.22 4.57
C ARG A 291 28.85 23.97 4.17
N ILE A 292 28.58 23.16 3.15
CA ILE A 292 27.21 22.77 2.76
C ILE A 292 26.78 21.49 3.48
N TRP A 293 27.72 20.69 3.96
CA TRP A 293 27.43 19.46 4.71
C TRP A 293 26.81 19.71 6.10
N LEU A 294 27.30 20.72 6.82
CA LEU A 294 26.76 21.06 8.14
C LEU A 294 25.29 21.52 8.11
N PRO A 295 24.88 22.42 7.19
CA PRO A 295 23.47 22.77 7.06
C PRO A 295 22.57 21.62 6.63
N LEU A 296 23.04 20.70 5.79
CA LEU A 296 22.30 19.51 5.37
C LEU A 296 22.10 18.52 6.52
N ILE A 297 23.05 18.40 7.41
CA ILE A 297 22.92 17.60 8.65
C ILE A 297 22.02 18.32 9.66
N CYS A 298 22.04 19.65 9.70
CA CYS A 298 21.22 20.46 10.60
C CYS A 298 19.79 20.70 10.08
N MET A 299 19.53 20.61 8.80
CA MET A 299 18.18 20.68 8.21
C MET A 299 17.44 19.33 8.34
N ARG A 300 17.21 18.91 9.53
CA ARG A 300 16.53 17.69 9.94
C ARG A 300 15.11 17.53 9.35
N TRP A 301 14.57 18.56 8.67
CA TRP A 301 13.19 18.67 8.22
C TRP A 301 12.98 18.85 6.71
N HIS A 302 14.05 19.03 5.90
CA HIS A 302 13.92 19.22 4.44
C HIS A 302 14.58 18.13 3.63
N TRP A 303 15.06 17.09 4.27
CA TRP A 303 15.92 16.06 3.67
C TRP A 303 15.19 15.12 2.72
N HIS A 304 13.93 14.80 3.00
CA HIS A 304 13.17 13.85 2.18
C HIS A 304 13.02 14.34 0.75
N SER A 305 12.63 15.58 0.55
CA SER A 305 12.43 16.15 -0.79
C SER A 305 13.72 16.21 -1.61
N CYS A 306 14.84 16.60 -1.01
CA CYS A 306 16.12 16.68 -1.73
C CYS A 306 16.74 15.31 -2.04
N ALA A 307 16.67 14.36 -1.12
CA ALA A 307 17.25 13.03 -1.32
C ALA A 307 16.46 12.22 -2.37
N VAL A 308 15.14 12.27 -2.35
CA VAL A 308 14.27 11.58 -3.32
C VAL A 308 14.43 12.19 -4.73
N ILE A 309 14.49 13.51 -4.85
CA ILE A 309 14.67 14.18 -6.14
C ILE A 309 16.04 13.85 -6.74
N HIS A 310 17.13 13.94 -5.98
CA HIS A 310 18.45 13.65 -6.50
C HIS A 310 18.67 12.16 -6.81
N TYR A 311 18.09 11.27 -6.04
CA TYR A 311 18.12 9.83 -6.33
C TYR A 311 17.38 9.47 -7.62
N ARG A 312 16.20 10.06 -7.88
CA ARG A 312 15.49 9.90 -9.15
C ARG A 312 16.36 10.35 -10.34
N TYR A 313 16.98 11.52 -10.27
CA TYR A 313 17.82 12.04 -11.35
C TYR A 313 19.11 11.22 -11.55
N ALA A 314 19.71 10.72 -10.49
CA ALA A 314 20.93 9.90 -10.58
C ALA A 314 20.71 8.51 -11.19
N LEU A 315 19.53 7.89 -10.99
CA LEU A 315 19.21 6.57 -11.55
C LEU A 315 18.68 6.63 -12.98
N THR A 316 18.02 7.70 -13.38
CA THR A 316 17.42 7.83 -14.72
C THR A 316 18.40 8.28 -15.78
N GLY A 317 19.62 8.68 -15.40
CA GLY A 317 20.65 9.13 -16.36
C GLY A 317 20.28 10.40 -17.15
N TRP A 318 19.26 11.13 -16.70
CA TRP A 318 18.83 12.38 -17.31
C TRP A 318 19.43 13.55 -16.52
N MET A 319 20.61 13.95 -16.92
CA MET A 319 21.04 15.35 -16.81
C MET A 319 21.10 15.91 -18.24
N PRO A 320 20.60 17.13 -18.45
CA PRO A 320 20.77 17.81 -19.72
C PRO A 320 22.25 18.12 -20.01
#